data_d89d7afd201a86051aa810a1bb700134
#
_entry.id   d89d7afd201a86051aa810a1bb700134
#
_cell.length_a   1.000
_cell.length_b   1.000
_cell.length_c   1.000
_cell.angle_alpha   90.00
_cell.angle_beta   90.00
_cell.angle_gamma   90.00
#
_symmetry.space_group_name_H-M   'P 1'
#
loop_
_entity.id
_entity.type
_entity.pdbx_description
1 polymer ?
#
loop_
_entity_poly.entity_id
_entity_poly.type
_entity_poly.pdbx_seq_one_letter_code
_entity_poly.pdbx_strand_id
1 'polypeptide(L)'
;MDVQHEYRARPELCEAFEVFFTKVNGEVEYSGDALRFISPPDQVQTSLFLYRKGNFAASMPLHGIDAKVEEIHFNQEKFEIQLLGDGVDYTYKVPPQLVKGD
;
A
#
# COMPACT_ATOMS: atom_id res chain seq x y z
N MET A 1 15.87 1.29 -0.64
CA MET A 1 15.81 2.55 -1.41
C MET A 1 14.37 2.95 -1.61
N ASP A 2 14.04 4.20 -1.34
CA ASP A 2 12.67 4.68 -1.50
C ASP A 2 12.37 4.98 -2.94
N VAL A 3 11.18 4.61 -3.36
CA VAL A 3 10.68 4.92 -4.70
C VAL A 3 9.47 5.82 -4.53
N GLN A 4 9.54 7.01 -5.11
CA GLN A 4 8.48 8.00 -4.99
C GLN A 4 7.63 8.02 -6.24
N HIS A 5 6.32 8.02 -6.07
CA HIS A 5 5.38 8.11 -7.19
C HIS A 5 4.29 9.12 -6.86
N GLU A 6 3.94 9.92 -7.85
CA GLU A 6 2.73 10.70 -7.77
C GLU A 6 1.55 9.76 -7.87
N TYR A 7 0.51 10.03 -7.14
CA TYR A 7 -0.63 9.12 -7.12
C TYR A 7 -1.22 8.91 -8.51
N ARG A 8 -1.14 9.89 -9.37
CA ARG A 8 -1.69 9.77 -10.72
C ARG A 8 -0.86 8.95 -11.66
N ALA A 9 0.25 8.52 -11.24
CA ALA A 9 1.12 7.77 -12.07
C ALA A 9 0.47 6.56 -12.64
N ARG A 10 0.28 5.89 -13.08
CA ARG A 10 -0.27 4.98 -13.91
C ARG A 10 0.51 3.69 -13.91
N PRO A 11 1.22 3.32 -15.01
CA PRO A 11 1.91 2.03 -15.06
C PRO A 11 3.03 1.91 -14.04
N GLU A 12 3.76 3.00 -13.80
CA GLU A 12 4.86 2.96 -12.84
C GLU A 12 4.36 2.71 -11.43
N LEU A 13 3.22 3.28 -11.05
CA LEU A 13 2.65 3.06 -9.74
C LEU A 13 2.18 1.61 -9.59
N CYS A 14 1.53 1.07 -10.62
CA CYS A 14 1.08 -0.31 -10.59
C CYS A 14 2.26 -1.26 -10.42
N GLU A 15 3.33 -1.02 -11.18
CA GLU A 15 4.51 -1.86 -11.10
C GLU A 15 5.19 -1.76 -9.73
N ALA A 16 5.33 -0.55 -9.20
CA ALA A 16 5.95 -0.36 -7.90
C ALA A 16 5.14 -1.03 -6.80
N PHE A 17 3.81 -0.92 -6.87
CA PHE A 17 2.93 -1.55 -5.91
C PHE A 17 3.09 -3.07 -5.95
N GLU A 18 3.08 -3.65 -7.14
CA GLU A 18 3.24 -5.09 -7.30
C GLU A 18 4.61 -5.56 -6.80
N VAL A 19 5.67 -4.86 -7.17
CA VAL A 19 7.02 -5.21 -6.74
C VAL A 19 7.13 -5.13 -5.22
N PHE A 20 6.55 -4.11 -4.60
CA PHE A 20 6.62 -3.95 -3.16
C PHE A 20 6.03 -5.17 -2.44
N PHE A 21 4.93 -5.70 -2.94
CA PHE A 21 4.23 -6.79 -2.27
C PHE A 21 4.68 -8.18 -2.71
N THR A 22 5.72 -8.30 -3.54
CA THR A 22 6.18 -9.63 -3.98
C THR A 22 6.64 -10.50 -2.82
N LYS A 23 7.15 -9.91 -1.75
CA LYS A 23 7.63 -10.65 -0.58
C LYS A 23 6.66 -10.58 0.60
N VAL A 24 5.41 -10.29 0.31
CA VAL A 24 4.38 -10.18 1.33
C VAL A 24 3.27 -11.16 1.01
N ASN A 25 2.83 -11.91 2.02
CA ASN A 25 1.71 -12.84 1.84
C ASN A 25 0.41 -12.05 1.73
N GLY A 26 -0.39 -12.39 0.73
CA GLY A 26 -1.66 -11.73 0.48
C GLY A 26 -1.91 -11.65 -1.00
N GLU A 27 -2.93 -10.92 -1.38
CA GLU A 27 -3.31 -10.77 -2.78
C GLU A 27 -3.21 -9.32 -3.20
N VAL A 28 -2.61 -9.10 -4.38
CA VAL A 28 -2.61 -7.81 -5.04
C VAL A 28 -3.58 -7.90 -6.21
N GLU A 29 -4.53 -6.98 -6.26
CA GLU A 29 -5.53 -6.94 -7.30
C GLU A 29 -5.56 -5.58 -7.96
N TYR A 30 -5.92 -5.59 -9.23
CA TYR A 30 -6.09 -4.36 -10.00
C TYR A 30 -7.53 -4.30 -10.50
N SER A 31 -8.15 -3.14 -10.31
CA SER A 31 -9.43 -2.87 -10.92
C SER A 31 -9.33 -1.56 -11.68
N GLY A 32 -10.39 -1.17 -12.41
CA GLY A 32 -10.35 0.06 -13.17
C GLY A 32 -10.15 1.30 -12.33
N ASP A 33 -10.45 1.25 -11.03
CA ASP A 33 -10.43 2.41 -10.16
C ASP A 33 -9.52 2.24 -8.93
N ALA A 34 -8.87 1.10 -8.74
CA ALA A 34 -8.05 0.91 -7.54
C ALA A 34 -6.97 -0.15 -7.72
N LEU A 35 -5.88 0.04 -6.99
CA LEU A 35 -4.90 -0.98 -6.71
C LEU A 35 -5.17 -1.45 -5.28
N ARG A 36 -5.17 -2.75 -5.04
CA ARG A 36 -5.55 -3.28 -3.73
C ARG A 36 -4.57 -4.34 -3.26
N PHE A 37 -4.22 -4.28 -1.99
CA PHE A 37 -3.56 -5.37 -1.30
C PHE A 37 -4.43 -5.81 -0.15
N ILE A 38 -4.68 -7.11 -0.05
CA ILE A 38 -5.51 -7.70 1.01
C ILE A 38 -4.75 -8.88 1.61
N SER A 39 -4.64 -8.92 2.92
CA SER A 39 -3.97 -10.01 3.62
C SER A 39 -4.79 -11.29 3.53
N PRO A 40 -4.12 -12.46 3.72
CA PRO A 40 -4.86 -13.73 3.75
C PRO A 40 -5.88 -13.75 4.88
N PRO A 41 -7.04 -14.39 4.67
CA PRO A 41 -8.10 -14.37 5.68
C PRO A 41 -7.76 -15.08 6.99
N ASP A 42 -6.77 -15.96 6.98
CA ASP A 42 -6.37 -16.69 8.18
C ASP A 42 -5.18 -16.08 8.90
N GLN A 43 -4.79 -14.86 8.52
CA GLN A 43 -3.67 -14.18 9.13
C GLN A 43 -4.11 -12.81 9.65
N VAL A 44 -3.14 -12.00 10.11
CA VAL A 44 -3.46 -10.68 10.61
C VAL A 44 -4.15 -9.86 9.50
N GLN A 45 -5.25 -9.24 9.83
CA GLN A 45 -6.08 -8.55 8.84
C GLN A 45 -5.54 -7.15 8.57
N THR A 46 -5.16 -6.91 7.33
CA THR A 46 -4.72 -5.59 6.89
C THR A 46 -5.00 -5.45 5.40
N SER A 47 -5.21 -4.23 4.96
CA SER A 47 -5.41 -3.95 3.54
C SER A 47 -4.94 -2.54 3.20
N LEU A 48 -4.60 -2.34 1.95
CA LEU A 48 -4.24 -1.02 1.43
C LEU A 48 -4.85 -0.88 0.04
N PHE A 49 -5.67 0.14 -0.13
CA PHE A 49 -6.33 0.44 -1.39
C PHE A 49 -5.85 1.82 -1.85
N LEU A 50 -5.39 1.89 -3.10
CA LEU A 50 -5.02 3.16 -3.73
C LEU A 50 -6.02 3.41 -4.86
N TYR A 51 -6.83 4.44 -4.72
CA TYR A 51 -7.90 4.72 -5.66
C TYR A 51 -7.44 5.69 -6.75
N ARG A 52 -7.93 5.47 -7.95
CA ARG A 52 -7.58 6.31 -9.10
C ARG A 52 -7.94 7.78 -8.89
N LYS A 53 -8.93 8.05 -8.04
CA LYS A 53 -9.36 9.41 -7.73
C LYS A 53 -8.32 10.23 -6.98
N GLY A 54 -7.32 9.61 -6.39
CA GLY A 54 -6.31 10.31 -5.61
C GLY A 54 -6.51 10.19 -4.12
N ASN A 55 -7.17 9.14 -3.66
CA ASN A 55 -7.30 8.86 -2.24
C ASN A 55 -6.86 7.43 -1.96
N PHE A 56 -6.66 7.13 -0.69
CA PHE A 56 -6.29 5.79 -0.27
C PHE A 56 -7.12 5.39 0.94
N ALA A 57 -7.23 4.09 1.15
CA ALA A 57 -7.82 3.54 2.36
C ALA A 57 -6.89 2.45 2.88
N ALA A 58 -6.56 2.52 4.15
CA ALA A 58 -5.73 1.51 4.79
C ALA A 58 -6.44 0.99 6.03
N SER A 59 -6.37 -0.31 6.23
CA SER A 59 -6.98 -0.94 7.38
C SER A 59 -5.94 -1.79 8.11
N MET A 60 -5.83 -1.58 9.40
CA MET A 60 -4.96 -2.35 10.28
C MET A 60 -5.81 -2.92 11.41
N PRO A 61 -5.30 -3.89 12.18
CA PRO A 61 -6.14 -4.53 13.19
C PRO A 61 -6.81 -3.58 14.18
N LEU A 62 -6.15 -2.47 14.50
CA LEU A 62 -6.68 -1.57 15.53
C LEU A 62 -7.15 -0.23 15.00
N HIS A 63 -6.96 0.04 13.70
CA HIS A 63 -7.38 1.33 13.14
C HIS A 63 -7.50 1.24 11.62
N GLY A 64 -8.15 2.24 11.06
CA GLY A 64 -8.21 2.42 9.62
C GLY A 64 -8.14 3.89 9.28
N ILE A 65 -7.81 4.19 8.05
CA ILE A 65 -7.74 5.56 7.56
C ILE A 65 -8.18 5.60 6.10
N ASP A 66 -8.86 6.67 5.73
CA ASP A 66 -9.27 6.93 4.36
C ASP A 66 -9.03 8.42 4.11
N ALA A 67 -8.15 8.76 3.18
CA ALA A 67 -7.75 10.15 2.97
C ALA A 67 -7.23 10.35 1.55
N LYS A 68 -7.06 11.62 1.18
CA LYS A 68 -6.44 11.96 -0.10
C LYS A 68 -4.94 11.78 -0.02
N VAL A 69 -4.33 11.39 -1.13
CA VAL A 69 -2.89 11.20 -1.20
C VAL A 69 -2.35 11.88 -2.45
N GLU A 70 -1.20 12.52 -2.31
CA GLU A 70 -0.52 13.20 -3.40
C GLU A 70 0.81 12.56 -3.73
N GLU A 71 1.51 12.01 -2.73
CA GLU A 71 2.79 11.35 -2.93
C GLU A 71 2.81 10.02 -2.22
N ILE A 72 3.45 9.04 -2.83
CA ILE A 72 3.59 7.71 -2.28
C ILE A 72 5.05 7.32 -2.33
N HIS A 73 5.61 6.92 -1.18
CA HIS A 73 6.99 6.49 -1.07
C HIS A 73 7.04 5.04 -0.64
N PHE A 74 7.62 4.19 -1.47
CA PHE A 74 7.77 2.77 -1.14
C PHE A 74 9.15 2.54 -0.54
N ASN A 75 9.20 1.99 0.66
CA ASN A 75 10.45 1.59 1.29
C ASN A 75 10.44 0.07 1.46
N GLN A 76 10.97 -0.62 0.47
CA GLN A 76 10.91 -2.07 0.45
C GLN A 76 11.76 -2.72 1.54
N GLU A 77 12.86 -2.08 1.92
CA GLU A 77 13.71 -2.64 2.96
C GLU A 77 13.01 -2.72 4.30
N LYS A 78 12.16 -1.74 4.61
CA LYS A 78 11.43 -1.70 5.87
C LYS A 78 10.00 -2.20 5.73
N PHE A 79 9.57 -2.54 4.54
CA PHE A 79 8.18 -2.95 4.24
C PHE A 79 7.20 -1.88 4.70
N GLU A 80 7.50 -0.63 4.31
CA GLU A 80 6.65 0.52 4.63
C GLU A 80 6.28 1.28 3.37
N ILE A 81 5.08 1.84 3.35
CA ILE A 81 4.65 2.76 2.30
C ILE A 81 4.20 4.03 3.00
N GLN A 82 4.85 5.15 2.68
CA GLN A 82 4.46 6.43 3.22
C GLN A 82 3.52 7.13 2.25
N LEU A 83 2.40 7.59 2.77
CA LEU A 83 1.37 8.23 1.98
C LEU A 83 1.21 9.66 2.47
N LEU A 84 1.53 10.60 1.60
CA LEU A 84 1.55 12.02 1.94
C LEU A 84 0.52 12.78 1.13
N GLY A 85 -0.18 13.67 1.77
CA GLY A 85 -1.14 14.56 1.14
C GLY A 85 -1.26 15.83 1.93
N ASP A 86 -2.23 16.67 1.56
CA ASP A 86 -2.49 17.90 2.28
C ASP A 86 -3.04 17.57 3.66
N GLY A 87 -2.22 17.79 4.70
CA GLY A 87 -2.60 17.43 6.05
C GLY A 87 -2.53 15.95 6.36
N VAL A 88 -1.96 15.15 5.47
CA VAL A 88 -1.89 13.70 5.64
C VAL A 88 -0.44 13.23 5.59
N ASP A 89 -0.03 12.51 6.61
CA ASP A 89 1.26 11.84 6.65
C ASP A 89 1.02 10.49 7.34
N TYR A 90 0.80 9.47 6.53
CA TYR A 90 0.48 8.14 7.05
C TYR A 90 1.50 7.13 6.54
N THR A 91 1.99 6.30 7.43
CA THR A 91 2.88 5.21 7.05
C THR A 91 2.14 3.89 7.20
N TYR A 92 1.94 3.21 6.07
CA TYR A 92 1.40 1.87 6.07
C TYR A 92 2.55 0.90 6.28
N LYS A 93 2.51 0.19 7.39
CA LYS A 93 3.58 -0.74 7.73
C LYS A 93 3.05 -2.16 7.62
N VAL A 94 3.72 -2.97 6.81
CA VAL A 94 3.32 -4.36 6.64
C VAL A 94 3.60 -5.11 7.94
N PRO A 95 2.61 -5.83 8.50
CA PRO A 95 2.85 -6.64 9.68
C PRO A 95 3.94 -7.68 9.42
N PRO A 96 4.89 -7.86 10.35
CA PRO A 96 5.98 -8.82 10.12
C PRO A 96 5.51 -10.23 9.85
N GLN A 97 4.35 -10.61 10.35
CA GLN A 97 3.79 -11.95 10.13
C GLN A 97 3.50 -12.22 8.67
N LEU A 98 3.29 -11.18 7.87
CA LEU A 98 2.97 -11.32 6.45
C LEU A 98 4.21 -11.32 5.57
N VAL A 99 5.37 -10.93 6.08
CA VAL A 99 6.59 -10.92 5.28
C VAL A 99 7.03 -12.36 5.04
N LYS A 100 7.23 -12.71 3.77
CA LYS A 100 7.64 -14.07 3.41
C LYS A 100 9.07 -14.32 3.88
N GLY A 101 9.27 -15.50 4.44
CA GLY A 101 10.62 -15.94 4.77
C GLY A 101 11.37 -16.34 3.50
N ASP A 102 12.65 -16.41 3.61
CA ASP A 102 13.51 -16.84 2.50
C ASP A 102 13.43 -18.31 2.23
#